data_0e6621644f13166878046c9b4059bd83
#
_entry.id   0e6621644f13166878046c9b4059bd83
#
_cell.length_a   1.000
_cell.length_b   1.000
_cell.length_c   1.000
_cell.angle_alpha   90.00
_cell.angle_beta   90.00
_cell.angle_gamma   90.00
#
_symmetry.space_group_name_H-M   'P 1'
#
loop_
_entity.id
_entity.type
_entity.pdbx_description
1 polymer ?
#
loop_
_entity_poly.entity_id
_entity_poly.type
_entity_poly.pdbx_seq_one_letter_code
_entity_poly.pdbx_strand_id
1 'polypeptide(L)'
;METGKTVTNVLSADEVPPSLMASYATGFGEAGRAWIAELPSLAADMLERWQLRRDGAVRSGQASLVLPVLRHDGTRAVVRLQLPREETAAALIGLRTWDGEGMVRLLDHDPASSSLLLERLDGARTLASIDDDDKAMGILAGLHARLVAVPAPQGLPGLGDVAAAMLEEVPQAVARLTDPADRQLLRGWASAVAELADDPGDRLLHWDLHYDNVLAAQREPWLAIDPEPLAGDPGFDLWPALDSRWDDIAAKGEPLRVVRRRFDLLTDTLGLDRARAAGWTRGRLLQNALWDIEDGERRLAPPAVAMAEALRSR
;
A
#
# COMPACT_ATOMS: atom_id res chain seq x y z
N MET A 1 22.01 -13.12 -30.80
CA MET A 1 20.70 -13.37 -31.46
C MET A 1 19.75 -13.84 -30.38
N GLU A 2 19.10 -12.91 -29.70
CA GLU A 2 18.00 -13.25 -28.79
C GLU A 2 16.79 -13.64 -29.64
N THR A 3 16.35 -14.87 -29.48
CA THR A 3 15.08 -15.34 -30.06
C THR A 3 13.94 -14.60 -29.37
N GLY A 4 13.46 -13.54 -30.01
CA GLY A 4 12.26 -12.84 -29.59
C GLY A 4 11.11 -13.84 -29.50
N LYS A 5 10.72 -14.23 -28.28
CA LYS A 5 9.48 -14.95 -28.05
C LYS A 5 8.35 -14.05 -28.57
N THR A 6 7.66 -14.47 -29.59
CA THR A 6 6.43 -13.82 -30.06
C THR A 6 5.43 -13.85 -28.89
N VAL A 7 5.15 -12.70 -28.30
CA VAL A 7 4.15 -12.60 -27.24
C VAL A 7 2.79 -12.83 -27.88
N THR A 8 2.17 -13.98 -27.58
CA THR A 8 0.79 -14.25 -27.98
C THR A 8 -0.14 -13.28 -27.28
N ASN A 9 -1.18 -12.81 -27.97
CA ASN A 9 -2.13 -11.85 -27.37
C ASN A 9 -3.04 -12.50 -26.31
N VAL A 10 -2.92 -13.79 -26.09
CA VAL A 10 -3.72 -14.57 -25.13
C VAL A 10 -2.85 -14.87 -23.89
N LEU A 11 -3.40 -14.64 -22.71
CA LEU A 11 -2.80 -15.11 -21.46
C LEU A 11 -3.05 -16.61 -21.33
N SER A 12 -2.01 -17.41 -21.15
CA SER A 12 -2.14 -18.84 -20.84
C SER A 12 -2.12 -19.09 -19.33
N ALA A 13 -2.72 -20.17 -18.87
CA ALA A 13 -2.81 -20.49 -17.44
C ALA A 13 -1.43 -20.70 -16.79
N ASP A 14 -0.45 -21.19 -17.55
CA ASP A 14 0.94 -21.41 -17.12
C ASP A 14 1.75 -20.11 -17.00
N GLU A 15 1.25 -18.98 -17.51
CA GLU A 15 1.83 -17.67 -17.31
C GLU A 15 1.38 -17.01 -16.01
N VAL A 16 0.33 -17.52 -15.33
CA VAL A 16 -0.10 -17.00 -14.02
C VAL A 16 0.96 -17.34 -12.98
N PRO A 17 1.52 -16.35 -12.27
CA PRO A 17 2.60 -16.59 -11.32
C PRO A 17 2.18 -17.54 -10.19
N PRO A 18 2.99 -18.58 -9.85
CA PRO A 18 2.66 -19.50 -8.75
C PRO A 18 2.49 -18.81 -7.40
N SER A 19 3.21 -17.71 -7.16
CA SER A 19 3.06 -16.90 -5.94
C SER A 19 1.67 -16.30 -5.82
N LEU A 20 1.11 -15.77 -6.91
CA LEU A 20 -0.26 -15.25 -6.94
C LEU A 20 -1.28 -16.37 -6.69
N MET A 21 -1.09 -17.53 -7.32
CA MET A 21 -1.96 -18.70 -7.10
C MET A 21 -1.96 -19.13 -5.64
N ALA A 22 -0.78 -19.20 -5.00
CA ALA A 22 -0.65 -19.56 -3.59
C ALA A 22 -1.30 -18.52 -2.67
N SER A 23 -1.06 -17.23 -2.90
CA SER A 23 -1.67 -16.13 -2.14
C SER A 23 -3.19 -16.19 -2.19
N TYR A 24 -3.76 -16.39 -3.38
CA TYR A 24 -5.21 -16.48 -3.53
C TYR A 24 -5.81 -17.75 -2.92
N ALA A 25 -5.11 -18.89 -3.01
CA ALA A 25 -5.56 -20.14 -2.39
C ALA A 25 -5.61 -20.04 -0.85
N THR A 26 -4.65 -19.32 -0.25
CA THR A 26 -4.55 -19.12 1.21
C THR A 26 -5.52 -18.03 1.68
N GLY A 27 -5.50 -16.86 1.05
CA GLY A 27 -6.26 -15.70 1.51
C GLY A 27 -7.75 -15.73 1.16
N PHE A 28 -8.14 -16.40 0.05
CA PHE A 28 -9.51 -16.36 -0.47
C PHE A 28 -10.14 -17.75 -0.69
N GLY A 29 -9.44 -18.81 -0.34
CA GLY A 29 -9.96 -20.17 -0.38
C GLY A 29 -10.49 -20.59 -1.75
N GLU A 30 -11.75 -21.06 -1.80
CA GLU A 30 -12.39 -21.54 -3.04
C GLU A 30 -12.66 -20.41 -4.04
N ALA A 31 -13.12 -19.26 -3.56
CA ALA A 31 -13.36 -18.07 -4.39
C ALA A 31 -12.07 -17.59 -5.07
N GLY A 32 -10.96 -17.59 -4.35
CA GLY A 32 -9.64 -17.25 -4.92
C GLY A 32 -9.18 -18.21 -5.99
N ARG A 33 -9.36 -19.53 -5.77
CA ARG A 33 -9.02 -20.54 -6.77
C ARG A 33 -9.89 -20.43 -8.04
N ALA A 34 -11.19 -20.16 -7.87
CA ALA A 34 -12.10 -19.96 -8.99
C ALA A 34 -11.70 -18.74 -9.82
N TRP A 35 -11.41 -17.61 -9.15
CA TRP A 35 -10.95 -16.40 -9.84
C TRP A 35 -9.64 -16.61 -10.59
N ILE A 36 -8.66 -17.30 -10.01
CA ILE A 36 -7.39 -17.66 -10.69
C ILE A 36 -7.65 -18.47 -11.97
N ALA A 37 -8.59 -19.41 -11.93
CA ALA A 37 -8.94 -20.22 -13.10
C ALA A 37 -9.60 -19.39 -14.22
N GLU A 38 -10.30 -18.30 -13.87
CA GLU A 38 -10.96 -17.40 -14.82
C GLU A 38 -10.00 -16.33 -15.40
N LEU A 39 -8.83 -16.10 -14.81
CA LEU A 39 -7.90 -15.05 -15.23
C LEU A 39 -7.58 -15.04 -16.74
N PRO A 40 -7.32 -16.19 -17.41
CA PRO A 40 -7.05 -16.18 -18.84
C PRO A 40 -8.20 -15.63 -19.67
N SER A 41 -9.46 -16.01 -19.33
CA SER A 41 -10.66 -15.50 -20.00
C SER A 41 -10.87 -14.02 -19.70
N LEU A 42 -10.78 -13.62 -18.44
CA LEU A 42 -10.89 -12.21 -18.03
C LEU A 42 -9.86 -11.32 -18.73
N ALA A 43 -8.61 -11.79 -18.83
CA ALA A 43 -7.57 -11.06 -19.55
C ALA A 43 -7.92 -10.90 -21.04
N ALA A 44 -8.42 -11.96 -21.69
CA ALA A 44 -8.83 -11.90 -23.10
C ALA A 44 -9.98 -10.89 -23.30
N ASP A 45 -10.98 -10.91 -22.43
CA ASP A 45 -12.12 -9.98 -22.48
C ASP A 45 -11.68 -8.53 -22.34
N MET A 46 -10.73 -8.22 -21.42
CA MET A 46 -10.21 -6.87 -21.22
C MET A 46 -9.35 -6.41 -22.40
N LEU A 47 -8.53 -7.30 -22.96
CA LEU A 47 -7.72 -6.99 -24.14
C LEU A 47 -8.60 -6.66 -25.35
N GLU A 48 -9.69 -7.41 -25.55
CA GLU A 48 -10.66 -7.14 -26.62
C GLU A 48 -11.44 -5.86 -26.38
N ARG A 49 -12.03 -5.70 -25.19
CA ARG A 49 -12.84 -4.54 -24.81
C ARG A 49 -12.11 -3.21 -24.99
N TRP A 50 -10.86 -3.14 -24.54
CA TRP A 50 -10.04 -1.94 -24.62
C TRP A 50 -9.14 -1.88 -25.87
N GLN A 51 -9.30 -2.84 -26.82
CA GLN A 51 -8.54 -2.94 -28.06
C GLN A 51 -7.03 -2.90 -27.81
N LEU A 52 -6.56 -3.72 -26.87
CA LEU A 52 -5.18 -3.75 -26.42
C LEU A 52 -4.40 -4.91 -27.04
N ARG A 53 -3.08 -4.73 -27.11
CA ARG A 53 -2.13 -5.77 -27.49
C ARG A 53 -1.11 -5.95 -26.36
N ARG A 54 -0.82 -7.19 -26.00
CA ARG A 54 0.21 -7.50 -25.01
C ARG A 54 1.59 -6.97 -25.45
N ASP A 55 2.34 -6.38 -24.50
CA ASP A 55 3.65 -5.76 -24.72
C ASP A 55 4.61 -6.10 -23.57
N GLY A 56 4.73 -7.38 -23.24
CA GLY A 56 5.68 -7.87 -22.26
C GLY A 56 5.19 -9.06 -21.45
N ALA A 57 6.07 -9.53 -20.57
CA ALA A 57 5.75 -10.61 -19.65
C ALA A 57 4.79 -10.16 -18.55
N VAL A 58 3.96 -11.10 -18.11
CA VAL A 58 3.05 -10.92 -16.96
C VAL A 58 3.87 -10.67 -15.70
N ARG A 59 3.32 -9.85 -14.82
CA ARG A 59 3.84 -9.59 -13.47
C ARG A 59 2.72 -9.78 -12.46
N SER A 60 3.06 -10.03 -11.22
CA SER A 60 2.09 -10.04 -10.11
C SER A 60 2.49 -9.03 -9.04
N GLY A 61 1.50 -8.33 -8.48
CA GLY A 61 1.56 -7.77 -7.17
C GLY A 61 1.14 -8.81 -6.12
N GLN A 62 0.91 -8.40 -4.87
CA GLN A 62 0.44 -9.31 -3.80
C GLN A 62 -0.92 -9.92 -4.12
N ALA A 63 -1.86 -9.12 -4.64
CA ALA A 63 -3.24 -9.52 -4.90
C ALA A 63 -3.72 -9.13 -6.31
N SER A 64 -2.83 -8.99 -7.29
CA SER A 64 -3.21 -8.61 -8.65
C SER A 64 -2.29 -9.21 -9.69
N LEU A 65 -2.84 -9.44 -10.89
CA LEU A 65 -2.09 -9.76 -12.09
C LEU A 65 -1.94 -8.50 -12.94
N VAL A 66 -0.72 -8.22 -13.39
CA VAL A 66 -0.40 -7.03 -14.18
C VAL A 66 0.07 -7.44 -15.57
N LEU A 67 -0.66 -7.03 -16.59
CA LEU A 67 -0.38 -7.28 -18.01
C LEU A 67 0.14 -6.00 -18.66
N PRO A 68 1.40 -5.94 -19.07
CA PRO A 68 1.89 -4.86 -19.91
C PRO A 68 1.25 -4.89 -21.29
N VAL A 69 0.71 -3.75 -21.73
CA VAL A 69 -0.03 -3.65 -22.99
C VAL A 69 0.35 -2.41 -23.80
N LEU A 70 -0.01 -2.43 -25.08
CA LEU A 70 -0.03 -1.27 -25.98
C LEU A 70 -1.47 -1.00 -26.38
N ARG A 71 -1.85 0.26 -26.34
CA ARG A 71 -3.10 0.76 -26.89
C ARG A 71 -2.98 0.90 -28.41
N HIS A 72 -4.14 1.07 -29.10
CA HIS A 72 -4.18 1.22 -30.55
C HIS A 72 -3.37 2.44 -31.07
N ASP A 73 -3.23 3.50 -30.24
CA ASP A 73 -2.44 4.69 -30.52
C ASP A 73 -0.93 4.53 -30.25
N GLY A 74 -0.49 3.33 -29.84
CA GLY A 74 0.89 3.03 -29.48
C GLY A 74 1.26 3.42 -28.03
N THR A 75 0.35 4.01 -27.28
CA THR A 75 0.60 4.37 -25.87
C THR A 75 0.78 3.11 -25.02
N ARG A 76 1.80 3.12 -24.17
CA ARG A 76 2.06 2.02 -23.22
C ARG A 76 1.13 2.14 -22.01
N ALA A 77 0.53 1.00 -21.64
CA ALA A 77 -0.34 0.89 -20.49
C ALA A 77 -0.12 -0.44 -19.77
N VAL A 78 -0.80 -0.63 -18.64
CA VAL A 78 -0.92 -1.92 -17.96
C VAL A 78 -2.39 -2.21 -17.67
N VAL A 79 -2.80 -3.46 -17.86
CA VAL A 79 -4.07 -3.96 -17.33
C VAL A 79 -3.79 -4.60 -15.97
N ARG A 80 -4.44 -4.13 -14.93
CA ARG A 80 -4.41 -4.71 -13.60
C ARG A 80 -5.71 -5.50 -13.39
N LEU A 81 -5.56 -6.81 -13.21
CA LEU A 81 -6.65 -7.72 -12.90
C LEU A 81 -6.59 -8.06 -11.41
N GLN A 82 -7.71 -7.91 -10.71
CA GLN A 82 -7.83 -8.15 -9.27
C GLN A 82 -9.23 -8.67 -8.94
N LEU A 83 -9.35 -9.40 -7.83
CA LEU A 83 -10.66 -9.86 -7.37
C LEU A 83 -11.50 -8.65 -6.93
N PRO A 84 -12.77 -8.52 -7.38
CA PRO A 84 -13.65 -7.45 -6.92
C PRO A 84 -13.88 -7.51 -5.40
N ARG A 85 -13.59 -6.41 -4.70
CA ARG A 85 -13.76 -6.25 -3.25
C ARG A 85 -14.02 -4.78 -2.90
N GLU A 86 -14.34 -4.50 -1.63
CA GLU A 86 -14.54 -3.11 -1.17
C GLU A 86 -13.28 -2.26 -1.32
N GLU A 87 -12.10 -2.83 -1.03
CA GLU A 87 -10.80 -2.14 -1.18
C GLU A 87 -10.53 -1.77 -2.65
N THR A 88 -10.97 -2.60 -3.62
CA THR A 88 -10.81 -2.27 -5.03
C THR A 88 -11.72 -1.11 -5.46
N ALA A 89 -12.89 -0.97 -4.84
CA ALA A 89 -13.76 0.18 -5.05
C ALA A 89 -13.17 1.46 -4.44
N ALA A 90 -12.60 1.38 -3.24
CA ALA A 90 -11.90 2.49 -2.60
C ALA A 90 -10.69 2.93 -3.43
N ALA A 91 -9.87 2.00 -3.93
CA ALA A 91 -8.74 2.30 -4.81
C ALA A 91 -9.16 3.08 -6.06
N LEU A 92 -10.29 2.70 -6.68
CA LEU A 92 -10.83 3.42 -7.84
C LEU A 92 -11.24 4.87 -7.50
N ILE A 93 -11.85 5.08 -6.33
CA ILE A 93 -12.22 6.42 -5.85
C ILE A 93 -10.95 7.27 -5.66
N GLY A 94 -9.93 6.73 -4.99
CA GLY A 94 -8.67 7.42 -4.76
C GLY A 94 -7.94 7.77 -6.06
N LEU A 95 -7.78 6.81 -6.98
CA LEU A 95 -7.14 7.04 -8.29
C LEU A 95 -7.84 8.13 -9.10
N ARG A 96 -9.17 8.18 -9.08
CA ARG A 96 -9.94 9.24 -9.75
C ARG A 96 -9.78 10.60 -9.08
N THR A 97 -9.68 10.61 -7.74
CA THR A 97 -9.57 11.86 -6.97
C THR A 97 -8.20 12.49 -7.15
N TRP A 98 -7.11 11.72 -7.13
CA TRP A 98 -5.77 12.23 -7.43
C TRP A 98 -5.56 12.56 -8.91
N ASP A 99 -6.33 11.94 -9.81
CA ASP A 99 -6.31 12.18 -11.27
C ASP A 99 -4.90 12.24 -11.88
N GLY A 100 -4.02 11.39 -11.39
CA GLY A 100 -2.62 11.32 -11.82
C GLY A 100 -1.66 12.32 -11.15
N GLU A 101 -2.12 13.20 -10.27
CA GLU A 101 -1.25 14.13 -9.54
C GLU A 101 -0.46 13.43 -8.44
N GLY A 102 0.82 13.12 -8.72
CA GLY A 102 1.66 12.30 -7.85
C GLY A 102 1.34 10.81 -7.83
N MET A 103 0.29 10.40 -8.51
CA MET A 103 -0.25 9.04 -8.54
C MET A 103 -0.24 8.49 -9.97
N VAL A 104 -0.15 7.17 -10.13
CA VAL A 104 -0.38 6.50 -11.40
C VAL A 104 -1.74 6.91 -11.99
N ARG A 105 -1.78 7.24 -13.28
CA ARG A 105 -3.01 7.69 -13.93
C ARG A 105 -3.91 6.50 -14.28
N LEU A 106 -5.17 6.59 -13.86
CA LEU A 106 -6.23 5.71 -14.32
C LEU A 106 -6.63 6.12 -15.75
N LEU A 107 -6.54 5.21 -16.71
CA LEU A 107 -6.91 5.43 -18.09
C LEU A 107 -8.34 4.94 -18.38
N ASP A 108 -8.73 3.81 -17.79
CA ASP A 108 -10.06 3.22 -17.86
C ASP A 108 -10.29 2.20 -16.77
N HIS A 109 -11.52 1.75 -16.56
CA HIS A 109 -11.85 0.67 -15.63
C HIS A 109 -13.08 -0.11 -16.13
N ASP A 110 -13.13 -1.38 -15.76
CA ASP A 110 -14.31 -2.24 -15.96
C ASP A 110 -15.04 -2.44 -14.61
N PRO A 111 -16.28 -1.91 -14.46
CA PRO A 111 -17.01 -2.03 -13.19
C PRO A 111 -17.41 -3.47 -12.84
N ALA A 112 -17.57 -4.34 -13.85
CA ALA A 112 -18.03 -5.71 -13.62
C ALA A 112 -16.95 -6.60 -13.03
N SER A 113 -15.69 -6.42 -13.47
CA SER A 113 -14.55 -7.22 -13.02
C SER A 113 -13.61 -6.48 -12.08
N SER A 114 -13.84 -5.18 -11.82
CA SER A 114 -12.91 -4.30 -11.10
C SER A 114 -11.51 -4.23 -11.76
N SER A 115 -11.40 -4.56 -13.04
CA SER A 115 -10.16 -4.43 -13.80
C SER A 115 -9.84 -2.98 -14.09
N LEU A 116 -8.56 -2.61 -13.99
CA LEU A 116 -8.07 -1.25 -14.23
C LEU A 116 -7.16 -1.21 -15.44
N LEU A 117 -7.30 -0.19 -16.27
CA LEU A 117 -6.31 0.20 -17.26
C LEU A 117 -5.55 1.41 -16.72
N LEU A 118 -4.26 1.26 -16.49
CA LEU A 118 -3.40 2.28 -15.89
C LEU A 118 -2.29 2.69 -16.85
N GLU A 119 -1.74 3.91 -16.71
CA GLU A 119 -0.50 4.27 -17.37
C GLU A 119 0.63 3.33 -16.95
N ARG A 120 1.58 3.07 -17.87
CA ARG A 120 2.69 2.16 -17.62
C ARG A 120 3.87 2.92 -17.06
N LEU A 121 4.26 2.55 -15.85
CA LEU A 121 5.46 3.03 -15.18
C LEU A 121 6.63 2.05 -15.37
N ASP A 122 7.84 2.46 -14.98
CA ASP A 122 9.02 1.62 -15.03
C ASP A 122 9.08 0.71 -13.78
N GLY A 123 8.41 -0.42 -13.85
CA GLY A 123 8.36 -1.40 -12.74
C GLY A 123 9.69 -2.08 -12.40
N ALA A 124 10.79 -1.78 -13.12
CA ALA A 124 12.13 -2.23 -12.75
C ALA A 124 12.87 -1.20 -11.87
N ARG A 125 12.31 0.01 -11.74
CA ARG A 125 12.92 1.11 -11.00
C ARG A 125 11.94 1.62 -9.96
N THR A 126 11.98 1.02 -8.78
CA THR A 126 11.26 1.51 -7.60
C THR A 126 12.14 2.48 -6.82
N LEU A 127 11.55 3.24 -5.90
CA LEU A 127 12.29 4.12 -5.02
C LEU A 127 13.27 3.35 -4.11
N ALA A 128 12.97 2.07 -3.82
CA ALA A 128 13.87 1.16 -3.11
C ALA A 128 15.20 0.93 -3.85
N SER A 129 15.28 1.21 -5.17
CA SER A 129 16.53 1.10 -5.94
C SER A 129 17.50 2.28 -5.74
N ILE A 130 17.12 3.31 -4.98
CA ILE A 130 18.01 4.43 -4.63
C ILE A 130 18.79 4.07 -3.38
N ASP A 131 20.11 3.94 -3.47
CA ASP A 131 20.98 3.57 -2.35
C ASP A 131 20.99 4.61 -1.23
N ASP A 132 20.93 5.90 -1.59
CA ASP A 132 20.89 7.02 -0.65
C ASP A 132 19.50 7.12 -0.01
N ASP A 133 19.40 6.71 1.25
CA ASP A 133 18.15 6.68 2.01
C ASP A 133 17.55 8.07 2.24
N ASP A 134 18.40 9.10 2.46
CA ASP A 134 17.92 10.46 2.65
C ASP A 134 17.29 11.03 1.38
N LYS A 135 17.90 10.72 0.24
CA LYS A 135 17.36 11.08 -1.06
C LYS A 135 16.04 10.34 -1.35
N ALA A 136 16.00 9.04 -1.10
CA ALA A 136 14.80 8.23 -1.31
C ALA A 136 13.65 8.72 -0.43
N MET A 137 13.90 8.91 0.88
CA MET A 137 12.90 9.41 1.81
C MET A 137 12.45 10.84 1.50
N GLY A 138 13.36 11.72 1.06
CA GLY A 138 13.01 13.08 0.64
C GLY A 138 12.06 13.10 -0.57
N ILE A 139 12.28 12.20 -1.55
CA ILE A 139 11.38 12.04 -2.70
C ILE A 139 10.01 11.54 -2.24
N LEU A 140 9.99 10.50 -1.39
CA LEU A 140 8.74 9.93 -0.87
C LEU A 140 7.97 10.97 -0.05
N ALA A 141 8.63 11.70 0.86
CA ALA A 141 8.00 12.75 1.67
C ALA A 141 7.36 13.86 0.81
N GLY A 142 8.06 14.31 -0.23
CA GLY A 142 7.52 15.30 -1.18
C GLY A 142 6.31 14.78 -1.96
N LEU A 143 6.33 13.51 -2.35
CA LEU A 143 5.20 12.86 -3.01
C LEU A 143 4.03 12.70 -2.02
N HIS A 144 4.29 12.22 -0.82
CA HIS A 144 3.30 12.04 0.24
C HIS A 144 2.59 13.37 0.59
N ALA A 145 3.35 14.45 0.74
CA ALA A 145 2.78 15.79 1.00
C ALA A 145 1.79 16.23 -0.09
N ARG A 146 2.05 15.89 -1.37
CA ARG A 146 1.12 16.17 -2.47
C ARG A 146 -0.14 15.33 -2.38
N LEU A 147 -0.01 14.04 -2.08
CA LEU A 147 -1.15 13.13 -2.01
C LEU A 147 -2.10 13.49 -0.87
N VAL A 148 -1.59 13.77 0.33
CA VAL A 148 -2.41 14.12 1.50
C VAL A 148 -2.89 15.58 1.50
N ALA A 149 -2.43 16.42 0.57
CA ALA A 149 -2.99 17.75 0.39
C ALA A 149 -4.44 17.71 -0.11
N VAL A 150 -4.86 16.59 -0.70
CA VAL A 150 -6.19 16.39 -1.26
C VAL A 150 -7.18 16.03 -0.15
N PRO A 151 -8.33 16.72 -0.04
CA PRO A 151 -9.42 16.29 0.86
C PRO A 151 -9.98 14.94 0.42
N ALA A 152 -10.35 14.11 1.39
CA ALA A 152 -10.95 12.82 1.10
C ALA A 152 -12.36 13.00 0.50
N PRO A 153 -12.67 12.35 -0.64
CA PRO A 153 -14.01 12.33 -1.19
C PRO A 153 -14.94 11.43 -0.35
N GLN A 154 -16.24 11.57 -0.54
CA GLN A 154 -17.21 10.66 0.07
C GLN A 154 -17.08 9.25 -0.51
N GLY A 155 -17.46 8.25 0.29
CA GLY A 155 -17.48 6.84 -0.11
C GLY A 155 -16.20 6.07 0.21
N LEU A 156 -15.24 6.69 0.87
CA LEU A 156 -14.08 6.00 1.45
C LEU A 156 -14.35 5.55 2.88
N PRO A 157 -13.70 4.48 3.35
CA PRO A 157 -13.68 4.17 4.78
C PRO A 157 -13.05 5.34 5.56
N GLY A 158 -13.54 5.57 6.78
CA GLY A 158 -13.05 6.64 7.66
C GLY A 158 -12.10 6.12 8.71
N LEU A 159 -11.03 6.88 9.02
CA LEU A 159 -10.11 6.53 10.10
C LEU A 159 -10.80 6.49 11.46
N GLY A 160 -11.89 7.25 11.66
CA GLY A 160 -12.69 7.19 12.88
C GLY A 160 -13.33 5.82 13.10
N ASP A 161 -13.90 5.21 12.06
CA ASP A 161 -14.48 3.88 12.13
C ASP A 161 -13.40 2.81 12.34
N VAL A 162 -12.27 2.94 11.65
CA VAL A 162 -11.10 2.05 11.84
C VAL A 162 -10.58 2.15 13.28
N ALA A 163 -10.46 3.35 13.84
CA ALA A 163 -10.01 3.57 15.21
C ALA A 163 -10.98 2.95 16.24
N ALA A 164 -12.28 3.12 16.02
CA ALA A 164 -13.30 2.52 16.89
C ALA A 164 -13.21 0.98 16.89
N ALA A 165 -13.12 0.36 15.70
CA ALA A 165 -12.97 -1.08 15.58
C ALA A 165 -11.69 -1.59 16.26
N MET A 166 -10.54 -0.93 16.03
CA MET A 166 -9.29 -1.28 16.71
C MET A 166 -9.42 -1.26 18.24
N LEU A 167 -10.05 -0.22 18.79
CA LEU A 167 -10.21 -0.08 20.23
C LEU A 167 -11.10 -1.17 20.84
N GLU A 168 -12.11 -1.64 20.11
CA GLU A 168 -12.96 -2.76 20.53
C GLU A 168 -12.20 -4.09 20.59
N GLU A 169 -11.19 -4.30 19.71
CA GLU A 169 -10.40 -5.53 19.64
C GLU A 169 -9.29 -5.60 20.71
N VAL A 170 -8.80 -4.46 21.21
CA VAL A 170 -7.66 -4.37 22.15
C VAL A 170 -7.79 -5.29 23.37
N PRO A 171 -8.93 -5.39 24.08
CA PRO A 171 -9.02 -6.26 25.27
C PRO A 171 -8.74 -7.72 24.95
N GLN A 172 -9.24 -8.22 23.83
CA GLN A 172 -9.02 -9.60 23.40
C GLN A 172 -7.58 -9.82 22.93
N ALA A 173 -7.02 -8.88 22.17
CA ALA A 173 -5.63 -8.94 21.71
C ALA A 173 -4.64 -8.94 22.88
N VAL A 174 -4.84 -8.07 23.88
CA VAL A 174 -4.04 -8.03 25.11
C VAL A 174 -4.06 -9.37 25.85
N ALA A 175 -5.21 -10.07 25.90
CA ALA A 175 -5.34 -11.37 26.54
C ALA A 175 -4.54 -12.46 25.82
N ARG A 176 -4.35 -12.35 24.50
CA ARG A 176 -3.58 -13.32 23.70
C ARG A 176 -2.06 -13.14 23.80
N LEU A 177 -1.57 -11.93 24.08
CA LEU A 177 -0.14 -11.66 24.23
C LEU A 177 0.42 -12.36 25.48
N THR A 178 1.62 -12.91 25.39
CA THR A 178 2.28 -13.64 26.48
C THR A 178 3.14 -12.75 27.37
N ASP A 179 3.76 -11.70 26.79
CA ASP A 179 4.69 -10.81 27.50
C ASP A 179 3.93 -9.64 28.17
N PRO A 180 4.13 -9.39 29.47
CA PRO A 180 3.54 -8.22 30.13
C PRO A 180 3.96 -6.87 29.56
N ALA A 181 5.20 -6.77 29.04
CA ALA A 181 5.69 -5.54 28.42
C ALA A 181 4.96 -5.26 27.11
N ASP A 182 4.74 -6.28 26.26
CA ASP A 182 3.98 -6.17 25.02
C ASP A 182 2.52 -5.74 25.31
N ARG A 183 1.89 -6.33 26.36
CA ARG A 183 0.55 -5.93 26.81
C ARG A 183 0.48 -4.46 27.21
N GLN A 184 1.51 -3.96 27.88
CA GLN A 184 1.59 -2.56 28.31
C GLN A 184 1.78 -1.64 27.10
N LEU A 185 2.63 -2.01 26.13
CA LEU A 185 2.83 -1.25 24.90
C LEU A 185 1.54 -1.17 24.07
N LEU A 186 0.86 -2.30 23.87
CA LEU A 186 -0.38 -2.33 23.09
C LEU A 186 -1.47 -1.44 23.72
N ARG A 187 -1.61 -1.47 25.06
CA ARG A 187 -2.53 -0.56 25.77
C ARG A 187 -2.12 0.90 25.61
N GLY A 188 -0.82 1.20 25.64
CA GLY A 188 -0.31 2.57 25.42
C GLY A 188 -0.61 3.09 24.02
N TRP A 189 -0.50 2.22 23.00
CA TRP A 189 -0.88 2.59 21.63
C TRP A 189 -2.40 2.82 21.51
N ALA A 190 -3.20 1.96 22.12
CA ALA A 190 -4.65 2.13 22.17
C ALA A 190 -5.07 3.42 22.89
N SER A 191 -4.40 3.78 23.99
CA SER A 191 -4.65 5.05 24.68
C SER A 191 -4.36 6.26 23.78
N ALA A 192 -3.27 6.23 23.02
CA ALA A 192 -2.95 7.29 22.07
C ALA A 192 -4.01 7.44 20.95
N VAL A 193 -4.54 6.32 20.46
CA VAL A 193 -5.64 6.31 19.49
C VAL A 193 -6.92 6.91 20.11
N ALA A 194 -7.27 6.47 21.32
CA ALA A 194 -8.47 6.95 22.01
C ALA A 194 -8.45 8.47 22.26
N GLU A 195 -7.27 9.05 22.52
CA GLU A 195 -7.11 10.50 22.70
C GLU A 195 -7.32 11.30 21.39
N LEU A 196 -7.15 10.66 20.23
CA LEU A 196 -7.21 11.29 18.90
C LEU A 196 -8.50 10.95 18.14
N ALA A 197 -9.26 9.96 18.57
CA ALA A 197 -10.38 9.38 17.83
C ALA A 197 -11.53 10.37 17.56
N ASP A 198 -11.70 11.39 18.39
CA ASP A 198 -12.74 12.44 18.21
C ASP A 198 -12.44 13.38 17.02
N ASP A 199 -11.21 13.41 16.56
CA ASP A 199 -10.77 14.21 15.41
C ASP A 199 -9.87 13.37 14.48
N PRO A 200 -10.44 12.42 13.70
CA PRO A 200 -9.68 11.47 12.90
C PRO A 200 -9.07 12.08 11.63
N GLY A 201 -9.36 13.35 11.30
CA GLY A 201 -8.93 14.01 10.08
C GLY A 201 -9.83 13.71 8.87
N ASP A 202 -9.54 14.41 7.75
CA ASP A 202 -10.36 14.41 6.54
C ASP A 202 -9.54 14.37 5.24
N ARG A 203 -8.28 13.97 5.31
CA ARG A 203 -7.39 13.92 4.14
C ARG A 203 -7.48 12.58 3.43
N LEU A 204 -7.23 12.61 2.11
CA LEU A 204 -7.13 11.41 1.32
C LEU A 204 -5.76 10.76 1.56
N LEU A 205 -5.74 9.65 2.27
CA LEU A 205 -4.54 8.89 2.58
C LEU A 205 -4.28 7.83 1.53
N HIS A 206 -3.01 7.51 1.31
CA HIS A 206 -2.60 6.39 0.46
C HIS A 206 -2.67 5.05 1.21
N TRP A 207 -2.41 5.10 2.50
CA TRP A 207 -2.41 4.01 3.48
C TRP A 207 -1.33 2.93 3.29
N ASP A 208 -0.69 2.84 2.14
CA ASP A 208 0.41 1.89 1.87
C ASP A 208 1.56 2.52 1.06
N LEU A 209 1.95 3.77 1.38
CA LEU A 209 3.01 4.48 0.66
C LEU A 209 4.40 4.13 1.18
N HIS A 210 5.04 3.14 0.58
CA HIS A 210 6.42 2.72 0.83
C HIS A 210 7.27 2.76 -0.44
N TYR A 211 8.58 2.50 -0.34
CA TYR A 211 9.51 2.64 -1.46
C TYR A 211 9.17 1.78 -2.69
N ASP A 212 8.59 0.60 -2.50
CA ASP A 212 8.24 -0.27 -3.63
C ASP A 212 6.94 0.16 -4.33
N ASN A 213 6.12 0.98 -3.67
CA ASN A 213 4.93 1.60 -4.23
C ASN A 213 5.20 2.97 -4.87
N VAL A 214 6.48 3.33 -5.11
CA VAL A 214 6.87 4.54 -5.84
C VAL A 214 7.78 4.14 -6.99
N LEU A 215 7.29 4.32 -8.22
CA LEU A 215 7.96 3.89 -9.45
C LEU A 215 8.45 5.08 -10.27
N ALA A 216 9.57 4.88 -10.97
CA ALA A 216 10.03 5.84 -11.97
C ALA A 216 9.02 5.93 -13.13
N ALA A 217 8.81 7.13 -13.63
CA ALA A 217 7.85 7.41 -14.69
C ALA A 217 8.42 8.34 -15.75
N GLN A 218 7.69 8.47 -16.88
CA GLN A 218 8.08 9.37 -17.98
C GLN A 218 7.50 10.77 -17.78
N ARG A 219 6.27 10.86 -17.27
CA ARG A 219 5.52 12.09 -17.06
C ARG A 219 6.06 12.91 -15.89
N GLU A 220 6.42 12.22 -14.83
CA GLU A 220 7.08 12.76 -13.64
C GLU A 220 8.24 11.82 -13.24
N PRO A 221 9.25 12.29 -12.51
CA PRO A 221 10.37 11.44 -12.13
C PRO A 221 9.94 10.20 -11.33
N TRP A 222 8.94 10.37 -10.45
CA TRP A 222 8.42 9.34 -9.55
C TRP A 222 6.92 9.51 -9.34
N LEU A 223 6.19 8.40 -9.35
CA LEU A 223 4.75 8.35 -9.13
C LEU A 223 4.41 7.20 -8.17
N ALA A 224 3.44 7.45 -7.30
CA ALA A 224 2.88 6.43 -6.42
C ALA A 224 1.96 5.48 -7.21
N ILE A 225 1.89 4.23 -6.74
CA ILE A 225 1.00 3.18 -7.25
C ILE A 225 0.33 2.48 -6.07
N ASP A 226 -0.66 1.68 -6.36
CA ASP A 226 -1.26 0.69 -5.45
C ASP A 226 -1.85 1.28 -4.16
N PRO A 227 -2.71 2.30 -4.26
CA PRO A 227 -3.29 2.91 -3.09
C PRO A 227 -4.36 2.01 -2.45
N GLU A 228 -4.44 2.08 -1.12
CA GLU A 228 -5.53 1.56 -0.28
C GLU A 228 -6.24 2.73 0.42
N PRO A 229 -7.01 3.57 -0.29
CA PRO A 229 -7.39 4.88 0.19
C PRO A 229 -8.27 4.87 1.45
N LEU A 230 -7.95 5.75 2.37
CA LEU A 230 -8.64 5.99 3.64
C LEU A 230 -8.87 7.49 3.82
N ALA A 231 -10.00 7.88 4.39
CA ALA A 231 -10.22 9.26 4.83
C ALA A 231 -9.71 9.45 6.26
N GLY A 232 -8.69 10.30 6.49
CA GLY A 232 -8.13 10.40 7.83
C GLY A 232 -7.01 11.42 8.03
N ASP A 233 -6.31 11.26 9.14
CA ASP A 233 -5.15 12.06 9.50
C ASP A 233 -3.86 11.53 8.87
N PRO A 234 -3.06 12.38 8.20
CA PRO A 234 -1.80 11.96 7.57
C PRO A 234 -0.79 11.29 8.50
N GLY A 235 -0.86 11.52 9.81
CA GLY A 235 -0.02 10.83 10.77
C GLY A 235 -0.20 9.32 10.82
N PHE A 236 -1.40 8.83 10.44
CA PHE A 236 -1.70 7.40 10.34
C PHE A 236 -1.03 6.74 9.12
N ASP A 237 -0.75 7.53 8.08
CA ASP A 237 -0.17 7.11 6.80
C ASP A 237 1.37 7.10 6.78
N LEU A 238 2.03 7.43 7.91
CA LEU A 238 3.50 7.53 7.93
C LEU A 238 4.21 6.18 8.07
N TRP A 239 3.57 5.18 8.68
CA TRP A 239 4.22 3.91 9.01
C TRP A 239 4.83 3.19 7.81
N PRO A 240 4.18 3.04 6.63
CA PRO A 240 4.77 2.30 5.52
C PRO A 240 6.08 2.91 5.02
N ALA A 241 6.17 4.26 5.05
CA ALA A 241 7.39 4.97 4.73
C ALA A 241 8.51 4.70 5.75
N LEU A 242 8.17 4.71 7.04
CA LEU A 242 9.13 4.45 8.13
C LEU A 242 9.68 3.02 8.07
N ASP A 243 8.85 2.05 7.69
CA ASP A 243 9.19 0.62 7.58
C ASP A 243 9.98 0.28 6.30
N SER A 244 9.99 1.16 5.30
CA SER A 244 10.69 0.93 4.02
C SER A 244 12.13 0.46 4.23
N ARG A 245 12.50 -0.70 3.67
CA ARG A 245 13.82 -1.35 3.80
C ARG A 245 14.24 -1.59 5.27
N TRP A 246 13.29 -2.05 6.10
CA TRP A 246 13.55 -2.30 7.53
C TRP A 246 14.76 -3.19 7.78
N ASP A 247 14.93 -4.27 7.03
CA ASP A 247 16.03 -5.20 7.20
C ASP A 247 17.40 -4.53 7.02
N ASP A 248 17.52 -3.62 6.05
CA ASP A 248 18.75 -2.83 5.83
C ASP A 248 19.02 -1.88 7.00
N ILE A 249 17.96 -1.28 7.57
CA ILE A 249 18.06 -0.38 8.73
C ILE A 249 18.51 -1.16 9.96
N ALA A 250 17.88 -2.29 10.22
CA ALA A 250 18.19 -3.16 11.35
C ALA A 250 19.63 -3.71 11.26
N ALA A 251 20.06 -4.12 10.07
CA ALA A 251 21.41 -4.64 9.83
C ALA A 251 22.51 -3.59 10.10
N LYS A 252 22.22 -2.30 9.91
CA LYS A 252 23.15 -1.19 10.21
C LYS A 252 23.28 -0.87 11.70
N GLY A 253 22.42 -1.45 12.57
CA GLY A 253 22.52 -1.37 14.03
C GLY A 253 22.00 -0.06 14.68
N GLU A 254 21.41 0.85 13.91
CA GLU A 254 20.90 2.14 14.43
C GLU A 254 19.42 2.42 14.06
N PRO A 255 18.49 1.44 14.19
CA PRO A 255 17.13 1.60 13.68
C PRO A 255 16.40 2.80 14.30
N LEU A 256 16.53 3.03 15.60
CA LEU A 256 15.88 4.15 16.30
C LEU A 256 16.29 5.51 15.73
N ARG A 257 17.57 5.68 15.37
CA ARG A 257 18.08 6.93 14.81
C ARG A 257 17.53 7.17 13.41
N VAL A 258 17.50 6.11 12.59
CA VAL A 258 16.98 6.21 11.22
C VAL A 258 15.48 6.50 11.22
N VAL A 259 14.69 5.79 12.04
CA VAL A 259 13.25 6.02 12.16
C VAL A 259 12.96 7.45 12.62
N ARG A 260 13.66 7.96 13.64
CA ARG A 260 13.49 9.36 14.09
C ARG A 260 13.76 10.36 12.97
N ARG A 261 14.87 10.19 12.25
CA ARG A 261 15.23 11.07 11.14
C ARG A 261 14.18 11.06 10.03
N ARG A 262 13.69 9.86 9.65
CA ARG A 262 12.61 9.72 8.66
C ARG A 262 11.33 10.37 9.15
N PHE A 263 10.96 10.13 10.41
CA PHE A 263 9.77 10.73 11.01
C PHE A 263 9.85 12.27 11.08
N ASP A 264 11.02 12.82 11.46
CA ASP A 264 11.26 14.25 11.47
C ASP A 264 11.10 14.83 10.05
N LEU A 265 11.74 14.22 9.05
CA LEU A 265 11.64 14.65 7.66
C LEU A 265 10.18 14.61 7.15
N LEU A 266 9.45 13.53 7.43
CA LEU A 266 8.05 13.37 7.01
C LEU A 266 7.16 14.43 7.68
N THR A 267 7.23 14.59 9.00
CA THR A 267 6.42 15.56 9.74
C THR A 267 6.71 17.00 9.33
N ASP A 268 7.99 17.35 9.12
CA ASP A 268 8.40 18.67 8.65
C ASP A 268 7.90 18.93 7.22
N THR A 269 8.06 17.95 6.31
CA THR A 269 7.67 18.11 4.89
C THR A 269 6.16 18.19 4.72
N LEU A 270 5.40 17.41 5.50
CA LEU A 270 3.94 17.41 5.46
C LEU A 270 3.31 18.52 6.31
N GLY A 271 4.10 19.24 7.13
CA GLY A 271 3.62 20.29 8.03
C GLY A 271 2.73 19.76 9.15
N LEU A 272 2.99 18.55 9.67
CA LEU A 272 2.18 17.91 10.70
C LEU A 272 2.59 18.34 12.11
N ASP A 273 1.61 18.44 13.03
CA ASP A 273 1.91 18.44 14.45
C ASP A 273 2.59 17.13 14.85
N ARG A 274 3.82 17.25 15.39
CA ARG A 274 4.67 16.09 15.67
C ARG A 274 4.05 15.14 16.71
N ALA A 275 3.41 15.69 17.75
CA ALA A 275 2.84 14.87 18.81
C ALA A 275 1.61 14.09 18.29
N ARG A 276 0.75 14.77 17.54
CA ARG A 276 -0.40 14.18 16.88
C ARG A 276 0.00 13.11 15.86
N ALA A 277 0.98 13.42 14.99
CA ALA A 277 1.51 12.47 14.02
C ALA A 277 2.10 11.22 14.71
N ALA A 278 2.85 11.39 15.80
CA ALA A 278 3.37 10.26 16.58
C ALA A 278 2.25 9.42 17.23
N GLY A 279 1.16 10.04 17.64
CA GLY A 279 -0.03 9.35 18.15
C GLY A 279 -0.69 8.50 17.08
N TRP A 280 -0.98 9.06 15.91
CA TRP A 280 -1.58 8.33 14.80
C TRP A 280 -0.64 7.27 14.19
N THR A 281 0.67 7.53 14.13
CA THR A 281 1.63 6.48 13.71
C THR A 281 1.61 5.29 14.67
N ARG A 282 1.46 5.51 16.01
CA ARG A 282 1.22 4.41 16.96
C ARG A 282 -0.13 3.72 16.72
N GLY A 283 -1.14 4.45 16.26
CA GLY A 283 -2.41 3.87 15.82
C GLY A 283 -2.21 2.88 14.68
N ARG A 284 -1.35 3.19 13.71
CA ARG A 284 -1.02 2.23 12.64
C ARG A 284 -0.22 1.03 13.17
N LEU A 285 0.67 1.23 14.12
CA LEU A 285 1.36 0.12 14.80
C LEU A 285 0.36 -0.76 15.57
N LEU A 286 -0.64 -0.15 16.22
CA LEU A 286 -1.72 -0.89 16.87
C LEU A 286 -2.49 -1.75 15.87
N GLN A 287 -2.88 -1.18 14.73
CA GLN A 287 -3.61 -1.92 13.70
C GLN A 287 -2.83 -3.14 13.20
N ASN A 288 -1.55 -2.95 12.85
CA ASN A 288 -0.72 -4.06 12.40
C ASN A 288 -0.57 -5.15 13.48
N ALA A 289 -0.38 -4.74 14.75
CA ALA A 289 -0.27 -5.68 15.85
C ALA A 289 -1.58 -6.46 16.09
N LEU A 290 -2.75 -5.84 15.89
CA LEU A 290 -4.04 -6.54 15.99
C LEU A 290 -4.16 -7.61 14.91
N TRP A 291 -3.79 -7.31 13.66
CA TRP A 291 -3.75 -8.29 12.57
C TRP A 291 -2.78 -9.45 12.85
N ASP A 292 -1.53 -9.15 13.27
CA ASP A 292 -0.55 -10.18 13.63
C ASP A 292 -1.09 -11.12 14.73
N ILE A 293 -1.76 -10.54 15.76
CA ILE A 293 -2.34 -11.30 16.87
C ILE A 293 -3.56 -12.13 16.41
N GLU A 294 -4.36 -11.63 15.48
CA GLU A 294 -5.46 -12.38 14.87
C GLU A 294 -4.93 -13.59 14.10
N ASP A 295 -3.83 -13.42 13.36
CA ASP A 295 -3.12 -14.47 12.64
C ASP A 295 -2.37 -15.45 13.53
N GLY A 296 -2.38 -15.22 14.85
CA GLY A 296 -1.90 -16.17 15.85
C GLY A 296 -0.61 -15.78 16.57
N GLU A 297 -0.03 -14.62 16.25
CA GLU A 297 1.14 -14.11 16.94
C GLU A 297 0.83 -13.81 18.42
N ARG A 298 1.81 -14.07 19.30
CA ARG A 298 1.68 -13.89 20.75
C ARG A 298 2.69 -12.89 21.32
N ARG A 299 3.41 -12.24 20.46
CA ARG A 299 4.40 -11.19 20.75
C ARG A 299 4.21 -10.04 19.77
N LEU A 300 4.53 -8.84 20.20
CA LEU A 300 4.62 -7.71 19.26
C LEU A 300 5.85 -7.87 18.37
N ALA A 301 5.71 -7.51 17.11
CA ALA A 301 6.80 -7.54 16.15
C ALA A 301 7.95 -6.61 16.60
N PRO A 302 9.22 -7.06 16.60
CA PRO A 302 10.35 -6.25 17.03
C PRO A 302 10.48 -4.90 16.28
N PRO A 303 10.21 -4.83 14.96
CA PRO A 303 10.17 -3.56 14.23
C PRO A 303 9.16 -2.57 14.82
N ALA A 304 7.93 -3.01 15.12
CA ALA A 304 6.88 -2.17 15.68
C ALA A 304 7.27 -1.61 17.05
N VAL A 305 7.88 -2.43 17.90
CA VAL A 305 8.39 -2.01 19.21
C VAL A 305 9.49 -0.96 19.08
N ALA A 306 10.45 -1.19 18.17
CA ALA A 306 11.54 -0.26 17.92
C ALA A 306 11.02 1.10 17.35
N MET A 307 10.06 1.06 16.44
CA MET A 307 9.42 2.27 15.91
C MET A 307 8.69 3.05 17.00
N ALA A 308 7.88 2.36 17.82
CA ALA A 308 7.18 3.02 18.92
C ALA A 308 8.16 3.66 19.93
N GLU A 309 9.31 3.04 20.17
CA GLU A 309 10.37 3.61 21.02
C GLU A 309 11.01 4.84 20.36
N ALA A 310 11.28 4.80 19.06
CA ALA A 310 11.82 5.93 18.31
C ALA A 310 10.91 7.16 18.36
N LEU A 311 9.58 6.96 18.43
CA LEU A 311 8.57 8.01 18.45
C LEU A 311 8.24 8.54 19.86
N ARG A 312 8.88 8.04 20.92
CA ARG A 312 8.74 8.62 22.26
C ARG A 312 9.30 10.04 22.29
N SER A 313 8.53 10.98 22.84
CA SER A 313 9.03 12.32 23.16
C SER A 313 10.19 12.20 24.15
N ARG A 314 11.26 12.99 23.92
CA ARG A 314 12.35 13.13 24.88
C ARG A 314 11.91 14.00 26.02
#